data_b08e5a2c1e521310ac530e492d1fd1d1
#
_entry.id   b08e5a2c1e521310ac530e492d1fd1d1
#
_cell.length_a   1.000
_cell.length_b   1.000
_cell.length_c   1.000
_cell.angle_alpha   90.00
_cell.angle_beta   90.00
_cell.angle_gamma   90.00
#
_symmetry.space_group_name_H-M   'P 1'
#
loop_
_entity.id
_entity.type
_entity.pdbx_description
1 polymer ?
#
loop_
_entity_poly.entity_id
_entity_poly.type
_entity_poly.pdbx_seq_one_letter_code
_entity_poly.pdbx_strand_id
1 'polypeptide(L)'
;MSAPDLSAFNFSFDPTLDTWAVQEKSDELDSSEIFLPNIEGTSEFLPPDPDKIPVIEASVNQYDPAYAARPAEERTRELFAQMRPHRLTLMGILEAAAEPISTADVRTTLEKSGRVKFSVYTPSNFCTMLEVAGALDRVNEAGEPYGDVLPEPAIVEVDGVQYYEPGVAPTVYWKTTDAGAVILAEDDPEARIERLFEREPEYLPVYKRILILASKPEGTTMGLMSVAVDTDPFVAEERRFYVQHFVESLERAGAFAWEGGAWHATAAGEAALAGALADVVDDYEIPALEDVVELPTTTNGINW
;
A
#
# COMPACT_ATOMS: atom_id res chain seq x y z
N MET A 1 21.99 -30.21 25.57
CA MET A 1 20.66 -29.69 25.20
C MET A 1 20.00 -30.77 24.36
N SER A 2 19.02 -31.47 24.95
CA SER A 2 18.28 -32.54 24.24
C SER A 2 17.28 -31.92 23.28
N ALA A 3 17.16 -32.49 22.09
CA ALA A 3 16.16 -32.11 21.09
C ALA A 3 14.74 -32.34 21.65
N PRO A 4 13.75 -31.52 21.30
CA PRO A 4 12.38 -31.74 21.73
C PRO A 4 11.83 -32.99 21.07
N ASP A 5 11.16 -33.82 21.88
CA ASP A 5 10.47 -35.03 21.48
C ASP A 5 9.21 -34.67 20.66
N LEU A 6 9.26 -34.90 19.36
CA LEU A 6 8.16 -34.66 18.41
C LEU A 6 7.17 -35.84 18.30
N SER A 7 7.29 -36.86 19.14
CA SER A 7 6.42 -38.04 19.09
C SER A 7 4.97 -37.79 19.54
N ALA A 8 4.66 -36.59 20.08
CA ALA A 8 3.33 -36.24 20.55
C ALA A 8 2.38 -35.68 19.44
N PHE A 9 2.87 -35.43 18.23
CA PHE A 9 2.04 -35.05 17.11
C PHE A 9 1.67 -36.27 16.26
N ASN A 10 0.75 -37.05 16.77
CA ASN A 10 0.13 -38.13 16.02
C ASN A 10 -0.96 -37.52 15.12
N PHE A 11 -0.60 -37.09 13.90
CA PHE A 11 -1.58 -36.82 12.83
C PHE A 11 -2.12 -38.19 12.37
N SER A 12 -3.16 -38.66 13.03
CA SER A 12 -4.01 -39.71 12.51
C SER A 12 -4.78 -39.12 11.34
N PHE A 13 -4.37 -39.48 10.13
CA PHE A 13 -5.13 -39.19 8.92
C PHE A 13 -6.40 -40.03 8.98
N ASP A 14 -7.54 -39.37 9.20
CA ASP A 14 -8.85 -40.01 9.15
C ASP A 14 -9.32 -39.99 7.69
N PRO A 15 -9.29 -41.14 6.99
CA PRO A 15 -9.72 -41.20 5.59
C PRO A 15 -11.21 -40.96 5.40
N THR A 16 -11.98 -40.83 6.50
CA THR A 16 -13.41 -40.49 6.41
C THR A 16 -13.67 -38.96 6.36
N LEU A 17 -12.62 -38.14 6.56
CA LEU A 17 -12.67 -36.68 6.42
C LEU A 17 -12.31 -36.21 5.00
N ASP A 18 -12.16 -37.10 4.06
CA ASP A 18 -11.96 -36.79 2.64
C ASP A 18 -13.31 -36.40 1.99
N THR A 19 -14.00 -35.47 2.64
CA THR A 19 -15.26 -34.87 2.14
C THR A 19 -15.03 -33.72 1.16
N TRP A 20 -13.87 -33.64 0.52
CA TRP A 20 -13.68 -32.87 -0.71
C TRP A 20 -13.97 -33.70 -1.97
N ALA A 21 -14.45 -34.92 -1.82
CA ALA A 21 -15.23 -35.54 -2.88
C ALA A 21 -16.48 -34.67 -3.06
N VAL A 22 -16.38 -33.71 -3.98
CA VAL A 22 -17.56 -33.10 -4.57
C VAL A 22 -18.41 -34.25 -5.02
N GLN A 23 -19.39 -34.60 -4.21
CA GLN A 23 -20.46 -35.46 -4.65
C GLN A 23 -21.07 -34.70 -5.82
N GLU A 24 -20.76 -35.11 -7.05
CA GLU A 24 -21.55 -34.78 -8.20
C GLU A 24 -22.96 -35.33 -7.98
N LYS A 25 -23.69 -34.70 -7.08
CA LYS A 25 -25.12 -34.64 -7.20
C LYS A 25 -25.35 -33.59 -8.29
N SER A 26 -25.53 -34.11 -9.48
CA SER A 26 -26.28 -33.47 -10.53
C SER A 26 -27.76 -33.38 -10.11
N ASP A 27 -28.05 -32.81 -9.00
CA ASP A 27 -29.34 -32.24 -8.72
C ASP A 27 -29.29 -30.92 -9.48
N GLU A 28 -29.96 -30.88 -10.63
CA GLU A 28 -30.35 -29.67 -11.32
C GLU A 28 -30.88 -28.70 -10.25
N LEU A 29 -30.00 -27.83 -9.76
CA LEU A 29 -30.43 -26.65 -9.01
C LEU A 29 -31.24 -25.85 -10.03
N ASP A 30 -32.56 -26.02 -9.94
CA ASP A 30 -33.50 -25.18 -10.66
C ASP A 30 -33.13 -23.74 -10.29
N SER A 31 -32.54 -23.03 -11.24
CA SER A 31 -32.11 -21.65 -11.10
C SER A 31 -33.24 -20.68 -10.76
N SER A 32 -34.49 -21.19 -10.72
CA SER A 32 -35.67 -20.45 -10.32
C SER A 32 -35.86 -20.35 -8.79
N GLU A 33 -35.10 -21.11 -7.97
CA GLU A 33 -35.21 -21.12 -6.51
C GLU A 33 -34.09 -20.37 -5.78
N ILE A 34 -33.24 -19.60 -6.46
CA ILE A 34 -32.40 -18.62 -5.76
C ILE A 34 -33.30 -17.46 -5.33
N PHE A 35 -33.89 -17.61 -4.16
CA PHE A 35 -34.66 -16.56 -3.51
C PHE A 35 -33.68 -15.43 -3.10
N LEU A 36 -33.39 -14.54 -4.04
CA LEU A 36 -32.83 -13.24 -3.67
C LEU A 36 -33.95 -12.48 -2.93
N PRO A 37 -33.73 -12.04 -1.68
CA PRO A 37 -34.73 -11.25 -1.00
C PRO A 37 -35.04 -10.04 -1.88
N ASN A 38 -36.30 -9.87 -2.25
CA ASN A 38 -36.75 -8.71 -2.99
C ASN A 38 -36.67 -7.51 -2.03
N ILE A 39 -35.50 -6.87 -2.00
CA ILE A 39 -35.31 -5.63 -1.26
C ILE A 39 -35.92 -4.55 -2.13
N GLU A 40 -37.11 -4.10 -1.77
CA GLU A 40 -37.75 -2.95 -2.42
C GLU A 40 -36.77 -1.77 -2.43
N GLY A 41 -36.39 -1.31 -3.63
CA GLY A 41 -35.41 -0.25 -3.82
C GLY A 41 -34.07 -0.66 -4.46
N THR A 42 -33.85 -1.94 -4.76
CA THR A 42 -32.62 -2.43 -5.40
C THR A 42 -32.62 -2.41 -6.92
N SER A 43 -33.52 -1.68 -7.53
CA SER A 43 -33.49 -1.47 -9.00
C SER A 43 -32.19 -0.78 -9.50
N GLU A 44 -31.44 -0.19 -8.56
CA GLU A 44 -30.12 0.40 -8.84
C GLU A 44 -28.98 -0.66 -8.90
N PHE A 45 -29.25 -1.89 -8.45
CA PHE A 45 -28.27 -2.99 -8.45
C PHE A 45 -28.51 -4.04 -9.55
N LEU A 46 -29.29 -3.70 -10.56
CA LEU A 46 -29.25 -4.50 -11.78
C LEU A 46 -27.80 -4.49 -12.30
N PRO A 47 -27.23 -5.67 -12.63
CA PRO A 47 -25.91 -5.71 -13.21
C PRO A 47 -25.89 -4.72 -14.37
N PRO A 48 -24.90 -3.84 -14.46
CA PRO A 48 -24.84 -2.84 -15.53
C PRO A 48 -24.97 -3.59 -16.85
N ASP A 49 -25.81 -3.04 -17.74
CA ASP A 49 -26.02 -3.52 -19.09
C ASP A 49 -24.64 -3.85 -19.70
N PRO A 50 -24.35 -5.10 -20.06
CA PRO A 50 -23.03 -5.49 -20.57
C PRO A 50 -22.61 -4.67 -21.79
N ASP A 51 -23.55 -4.11 -22.55
CA ASP A 51 -23.27 -3.24 -23.68
C ASP A 51 -22.94 -1.79 -23.25
N LYS A 52 -23.17 -1.45 -21.96
CA LYS A 52 -22.88 -0.15 -21.36
C LYS A 52 -21.77 -0.20 -20.30
N ILE A 53 -21.26 -1.38 -19.98
CA ILE A 53 -20.03 -1.47 -19.20
C ILE A 53 -18.97 -0.83 -20.08
N PRO A 54 -18.37 0.33 -19.67
CA PRO A 54 -17.23 0.83 -20.38
C PRO A 54 -16.25 -0.34 -20.46
N VAL A 55 -15.89 -0.73 -21.67
CA VAL A 55 -14.81 -1.71 -21.86
C VAL A 55 -13.66 -1.12 -21.06
N ILE A 56 -13.43 -1.67 -19.87
CA ILE A 56 -12.17 -1.41 -19.15
C ILE A 56 -11.16 -1.95 -20.15
N GLU A 57 -10.53 -1.02 -20.87
CA GLU A 57 -9.48 -1.38 -21.82
C GLU A 57 -8.61 -2.37 -21.07
N ALA A 58 -8.57 -3.56 -21.61
CA ALA A 58 -8.04 -4.74 -20.94
C ALA A 58 -6.74 -4.33 -20.24
N SER A 59 -6.66 -4.61 -18.96
CA SER A 59 -5.52 -4.28 -18.10
C SER A 59 -4.26 -4.39 -18.95
N VAL A 60 -3.59 -3.27 -19.16
CA VAL A 60 -2.51 -3.15 -20.15
C VAL A 60 -1.61 -4.35 -19.99
N ASN A 61 -1.65 -5.25 -20.95
CA ASN A 61 -0.85 -6.46 -20.87
C ASN A 61 0.60 -6.03 -20.97
N GLN A 62 1.36 -6.19 -19.90
CA GLN A 62 2.78 -5.86 -19.82
C GLN A 62 3.61 -6.48 -20.98
N TYR A 63 3.06 -7.50 -21.64
CA TYR A 63 3.65 -8.16 -22.79
C TYR A 63 3.13 -7.63 -24.12
N ASP A 64 2.23 -6.62 -24.11
CA ASP A 64 1.76 -5.99 -25.32
C ASP A 64 2.92 -5.18 -25.96
N PRO A 65 3.36 -5.52 -27.17
CA PRO A 65 4.40 -4.75 -27.85
C PRO A 65 4.04 -3.27 -28.05
N ALA A 66 2.74 -2.95 -28.18
CA ALA A 66 2.29 -1.58 -28.31
C ALA A 66 2.52 -0.79 -26.99
N TYR A 67 2.31 -1.43 -25.85
CA TYR A 67 2.63 -0.84 -24.55
C TYR A 67 4.13 -0.61 -24.41
N ALA A 68 4.96 -1.60 -24.73
CA ALA A 68 6.41 -1.50 -24.64
C ALA A 68 7.01 -0.41 -25.55
N ALA A 69 6.34 -0.12 -26.69
CA ALA A 69 6.78 0.91 -27.62
C ALA A 69 6.48 2.34 -27.16
N ARG A 70 5.64 2.53 -26.12
CA ARG A 70 5.33 3.85 -25.58
C ARG A 70 6.51 4.39 -24.76
N PRO A 71 6.66 5.74 -24.63
CA PRO A 71 7.68 6.34 -23.78
C PRO A 71 7.61 5.82 -22.33
N ALA A 72 8.75 5.53 -21.73
CA ALA A 72 8.82 5.01 -20.36
C ALA A 72 8.16 5.94 -19.33
N GLU A 73 8.34 7.24 -19.48
CA GLU A 73 7.68 8.23 -18.61
C GLU A 73 6.17 8.17 -18.67
N GLU A 74 5.60 7.99 -19.87
CA GLU A 74 4.14 7.88 -20.05
C GLU A 74 3.60 6.62 -19.38
N ARG A 75 4.27 5.47 -19.59
CA ARG A 75 3.92 4.19 -18.97
C ARG A 75 4.02 4.28 -17.44
N THR A 76 5.04 4.97 -16.94
CA THR A 76 5.23 5.17 -15.49
C THR A 76 4.12 6.04 -14.90
N ARG A 77 3.75 7.16 -15.54
CA ARG A 77 2.62 7.99 -15.08
C ARG A 77 1.31 7.21 -15.06
N GLU A 78 1.08 6.36 -16.06
CA GLU A 78 -0.09 5.47 -16.11
C GLU A 78 -0.08 4.45 -14.95
N LEU A 79 1.05 3.81 -14.67
CA LEU A 79 1.20 2.92 -13.51
C LEU A 79 0.83 3.65 -12.21
N PHE A 80 1.37 4.86 -11.99
CA PHE A 80 1.05 5.67 -10.81
C PHE A 80 -0.43 6.07 -10.75
N ALA A 81 -1.08 6.28 -11.90
CA ALA A 81 -2.51 6.58 -11.97
C ALA A 81 -3.37 5.36 -11.61
N GLN A 82 -2.97 4.16 -12.04
CA GLN A 82 -3.65 2.90 -11.73
C GLN A 82 -3.42 2.47 -10.28
N MET A 83 -2.22 2.67 -9.76
CA MET A 83 -1.78 2.24 -8.44
C MET A 83 -1.83 3.35 -7.38
N ARG A 84 -2.79 4.27 -7.48
CA ARG A 84 -2.94 5.42 -6.56
C ARG A 84 -2.84 5.08 -5.07
N PRO A 85 -3.45 3.99 -4.56
CA PRO A 85 -3.35 3.62 -3.15
C PRO A 85 -1.93 3.27 -2.70
N HIS A 86 -1.07 2.88 -3.65
CA HIS A 86 0.31 2.46 -3.41
C HIS A 86 1.35 3.50 -3.85
N ARG A 87 0.90 4.73 -4.15
CA ARG A 87 1.79 5.80 -4.63
C ARG A 87 3.02 5.97 -3.74
N LEU A 88 2.83 6.08 -2.43
CA LEU A 88 3.94 6.28 -1.49
C LEU A 88 4.95 5.13 -1.51
N THR A 89 4.47 3.90 -1.66
CA THR A 89 5.33 2.73 -1.81
C THR A 89 6.14 2.79 -3.10
N LEU A 90 5.49 3.11 -4.23
CA LEU A 90 6.16 3.24 -5.53
C LEU A 90 7.21 4.36 -5.52
N MET A 91 6.87 5.53 -4.96
CA MET A 91 7.83 6.64 -4.79
C MET A 91 9.00 6.22 -3.92
N GLY A 92 8.71 5.58 -2.77
CA GLY A 92 9.77 5.10 -1.87
C GLY A 92 10.71 4.08 -2.49
N ILE A 93 10.24 3.25 -3.43
CA ILE A 93 11.08 2.33 -4.18
C ILE A 93 12.01 3.11 -5.13
N LEU A 94 11.46 4.07 -5.88
CA LEU A 94 12.26 4.90 -6.79
C LEU A 94 13.33 5.71 -6.04
N GLU A 95 12.97 6.29 -4.88
CA GLU A 95 13.92 7.01 -4.03
C GLU A 95 15.02 6.09 -3.50
N ALA A 96 14.64 4.90 -2.99
CA ALA A 96 15.59 3.93 -2.45
C ALA A 96 16.53 3.37 -3.52
N ALA A 97 16.06 3.27 -4.77
CA ALA A 97 16.80 2.73 -5.91
C ALA A 97 17.56 3.81 -6.70
N ALA A 98 17.79 5.01 -6.16
CA ALA A 98 18.64 6.02 -6.79
C ALA A 98 20.05 5.47 -7.08
N GLU A 99 20.55 4.65 -6.17
CA GLU A 99 21.74 3.81 -6.37
C GLU A 99 21.32 2.33 -6.37
N PRO A 100 22.13 1.41 -6.96
CA PRO A 100 21.81 0.00 -7.00
C PRO A 100 21.48 -0.57 -5.61
N ILE A 101 20.30 -1.11 -5.44
CA ILE A 101 19.80 -1.64 -4.16
C ILE A 101 19.21 -3.04 -4.33
N SER A 102 19.50 -3.96 -3.42
CA SER A 102 18.92 -5.30 -3.47
C SER A 102 17.42 -5.30 -3.15
N THR A 103 16.66 -6.28 -3.65
CA THR A 103 15.24 -6.42 -3.33
C THR A 103 14.98 -6.53 -1.82
N ALA A 104 15.89 -7.15 -1.06
CA ALA A 104 15.79 -7.28 0.39
C ALA A 104 15.97 -5.93 1.10
N ASP A 105 16.92 -5.11 0.63
CA ASP A 105 17.18 -3.80 1.19
C ASP A 105 16.08 -2.79 0.83
N VAL A 106 15.48 -2.88 -0.37
CA VAL A 106 14.27 -2.13 -0.74
C VAL A 106 13.18 -2.38 0.29
N ARG A 107 12.89 -3.65 0.60
CA ARG A 107 11.91 -4.02 1.61
C ARG A 107 12.21 -3.38 2.95
N THR A 108 13.45 -3.56 3.43
CA THR A 108 13.88 -3.02 4.73
C THR A 108 13.75 -1.50 4.80
N THR A 109 14.09 -0.80 3.71
CA THR A 109 13.99 0.66 3.62
C THR A 109 12.54 1.13 3.68
N LEU A 110 11.66 0.46 2.95
CA LEU A 110 10.22 0.76 2.97
C LEU A 110 9.58 0.47 4.33
N GLU A 111 9.96 -0.63 4.99
CA GLU A 111 9.48 -0.96 6.33
C GLU A 111 9.89 0.10 7.36
N LYS A 112 11.14 0.55 7.32
CA LYS A 112 11.65 1.60 8.21
C LYS A 112 10.95 2.95 8.00
N SER A 113 10.62 3.28 6.76
CA SER A 113 9.93 4.54 6.44
C SER A 113 8.41 4.47 6.57
N GLY A 114 7.84 3.34 7.04
CA GLY A 114 6.40 3.15 7.16
C GLY A 114 5.64 3.21 5.83
N ARG A 115 6.35 3.13 4.70
CA ARG A 115 5.74 3.20 3.36
C ARG A 115 5.22 1.86 2.84
N VAL A 116 5.40 0.78 3.60
CA VAL A 116 4.77 -0.52 3.34
C VAL A 116 3.38 -0.50 3.95
N LYS A 117 2.38 -0.36 3.09
CA LYS A 117 0.98 -0.55 3.50
C LYS A 117 0.57 -2.00 3.31
N PHE A 118 -0.44 -2.42 4.07
CA PHE A 118 -1.06 -3.73 3.85
C PHE A 118 -1.51 -3.82 2.39
N SER A 119 -0.93 -4.78 1.67
CA SER A 119 -1.15 -4.98 0.24
C SER A 119 -1.01 -6.45 -0.10
N VAL A 120 -1.75 -6.90 -1.11
CA VAL A 120 -1.56 -8.21 -1.75
C VAL A 120 -0.25 -8.25 -2.57
N TYR A 121 0.32 -7.09 -2.86
CA TYR A 121 1.58 -6.97 -3.60
C TYR A 121 2.77 -6.88 -2.64
N THR A 122 3.81 -7.62 -2.94
CA THR A 122 5.09 -7.52 -2.25
C THR A 122 5.95 -6.39 -2.83
N PRO A 123 6.96 -5.88 -2.11
CA PRO A 123 7.93 -4.95 -2.67
C PRO A 123 8.55 -5.42 -3.99
N SER A 124 8.82 -6.72 -4.13
CA SER A 124 9.30 -7.31 -5.37
C SER A 124 8.32 -7.17 -6.53
N ASN A 125 7.01 -7.35 -6.28
CA ASN A 125 5.99 -7.14 -7.31
C ASN A 125 5.99 -5.68 -7.79
N PHE A 126 6.09 -4.72 -6.86
CA PHE A 126 6.15 -3.30 -7.22
C PHE A 126 7.42 -2.96 -8.02
N CYS A 127 8.59 -3.53 -7.66
CA CYS A 127 9.80 -3.38 -8.46
C CYS A 127 9.61 -3.89 -9.89
N THR A 128 9.01 -5.08 -10.06
CA THR A 128 8.71 -5.63 -11.38
C THR A 128 7.71 -4.75 -12.17
N MET A 129 6.68 -4.20 -11.50
CA MET A 129 5.74 -3.28 -12.16
C MET A 129 6.46 -2.01 -12.64
N LEU A 130 7.35 -1.45 -11.82
CA LEU A 130 8.16 -0.27 -12.16
C LEU A 130 9.15 -0.58 -13.29
N GLU A 131 9.76 -1.78 -13.30
CA GLU A 131 10.62 -2.25 -14.39
C GLU A 131 9.84 -2.31 -15.71
N VAL A 132 8.66 -2.96 -15.73
CA VAL A 132 7.80 -3.04 -16.92
C VAL A 132 7.37 -1.65 -17.40
N ALA A 133 7.10 -0.73 -16.48
CA ALA A 133 6.80 0.66 -16.81
C ALA A 133 8.03 1.43 -17.31
N GLY A 134 9.24 0.94 -17.08
CA GLY A 134 10.49 1.57 -17.48
C GLY A 134 11.04 2.58 -16.47
N ALA A 135 10.54 2.58 -15.24
CA ALA A 135 11.00 3.45 -14.16
C ALA A 135 12.16 2.86 -13.35
N LEU A 136 12.32 1.53 -13.39
CA LEU A 136 13.43 0.80 -12.79
C LEU A 136 14.13 -0.06 -13.84
N ASP A 137 15.44 -0.19 -13.68
CA ASP A 137 16.24 -1.20 -14.36
C ASP A 137 16.66 -2.30 -13.38
N ARG A 138 16.68 -3.52 -13.89
CA ARG A 138 17.28 -4.66 -13.20
C ARG A 138 18.77 -4.66 -13.49
N VAL A 139 19.56 -4.55 -12.42
CA VAL A 139 21.02 -4.43 -12.50
C VAL A 139 21.72 -5.41 -11.56
N ASN A 140 23.04 -5.54 -11.67
CA ASN A 140 23.89 -6.17 -10.68
C ASN A 140 24.31 -5.16 -9.59
N GLU A 141 25.08 -5.59 -8.60
CA GLU A 141 25.58 -4.74 -7.51
C GLU A 141 26.41 -3.54 -8.01
N ALA A 142 27.09 -3.69 -9.16
CA ALA A 142 27.87 -2.62 -9.77
C ALA A 142 27.03 -1.63 -10.62
N GLY A 143 25.72 -1.87 -10.73
CA GLY A 143 24.81 -1.05 -11.54
C GLY A 143 24.87 -1.36 -13.04
N GLU A 144 25.49 -2.47 -13.44
CA GLU A 144 25.51 -2.93 -14.82
C GLU A 144 24.24 -3.74 -15.12
N PRO A 145 23.74 -3.76 -16.38
CA PRO A 145 22.55 -4.53 -16.73
C PRO A 145 22.61 -5.96 -16.23
N TYR A 146 21.54 -6.41 -15.60
CA TYR A 146 21.43 -7.78 -15.11
C TYR A 146 21.37 -8.72 -16.32
N GLY A 147 22.34 -9.63 -16.40
CA GLY A 147 22.36 -10.63 -17.46
C GLY A 147 21.34 -11.74 -17.16
N ASP A 148 20.53 -12.08 -18.16
CA ASP A 148 19.56 -13.19 -18.08
C ASP A 148 20.23 -14.59 -18.11
N VAL A 149 21.55 -14.63 -17.94
CA VAL A 149 22.31 -15.88 -17.98
C VAL A 149 22.12 -16.58 -16.64
N LEU A 150 21.26 -17.59 -16.61
CA LEU A 150 21.20 -18.51 -15.49
C LEU A 150 22.51 -19.29 -15.42
N PRO A 151 23.14 -19.42 -14.24
CA PRO A 151 24.32 -20.25 -14.09
C PRO A 151 24.00 -21.68 -14.51
N GLU A 152 24.93 -22.32 -15.23
CA GLU A 152 24.77 -23.72 -15.59
C GLU A 152 24.66 -24.57 -14.31
N PRO A 153 23.73 -25.55 -14.26
CA PRO A 153 23.63 -26.43 -13.12
C PRO A 153 24.91 -27.23 -12.95
N ALA A 154 25.40 -27.27 -11.72
CA ALA A 154 26.55 -28.11 -11.38
C ALA A 154 26.13 -29.59 -11.31
N ILE A 155 26.99 -30.49 -11.78
CA ILE A 155 26.80 -31.93 -11.57
C ILE A 155 27.54 -32.31 -10.29
N VAL A 156 26.79 -32.70 -9.27
CA VAL A 156 27.34 -33.18 -7.98
C VAL A 156 27.11 -34.68 -7.85
N GLU A 157 28.15 -35.42 -7.49
CA GLU A 157 28.05 -36.84 -7.23
C GLU A 157 27.96 -37.09 -5.72
N VAL A 158 26.87 -37.74 -5.30
CA VAL A 158 26.64 -38.17 -3.91
C VAL A 158 26.38 -39.68 -3.93
N ASP A 159 27.18 -40.45 -3.21
CA ASP A 159 27.07 -41.91 -3.11
C ASP A 159 27.05 -42.63 -4.48
N GLY A 160 27.84 -42.15 -5.45
CA GLY A 160 27.92 -42.72 -6.80
C GLY A 160 26.74 -42.38 -7.72
N VAL A 161 25.85 -41.51 -7.30
CA VAL A 161 24.72 -41.01 -8.09
C VAL A 161 24.96 -39.55 -8.43
N GLN A 162 24.83 -39.21 -9.73
CA GLN A 162 24.95 -37.82 -10.18
C GLN A 162 23.63 -37.08 -10.03
N TYR A 163 23.72 -35.89 -9.40
CA TYR A 163 22.60 -34.95 -9.24
C TYR A 163 22.92 -33.66 -9.95
N TYR A 164 21.90 -33.03 -10.55
CA TYR A 164 22.00 -31.69 -11.03
C TYR A 164 21.69 -30.72 -9.87
N GLU A 165 22.68 -29.96 -9.43
CA GLU A 165 22.48 -28.89 -8.49
C GLU A 165 22.19 -27.60 -9.29
N PRO A 166 21.00 -26.99 -9.12
CA PRO A 166 20.67 -25.77 -9.85
C PRO A 166 21.65 -24.67 -9.47
N GLY A 167 22.16 -23.95 -10.46
CA GLY A 167 23.01 -22.79 -10.22
C GLY A 167 22.26 -21.72 -9.40
N VAL A 168 22.96 -21.09 -8.48
CA VAL A 168 22.40 -19.99 -7.70
C VAL A 168 22.28 -18.76 -8.60
N ALA A 169 21.05 -18.28 -8.83
CA ALA A 169 20.84 -17.05 -9.59
C ALA A 169 21.49 -15.87 -8.87
N PRO A 170 22.20 -14.98 -9.60
CA PRO A 170 22.77 -13.78 -9.00
C PRO A 170 21.69 -12.93 -8.31
N THR A 171 22.09 -12.22 -7.24
CA THR A 171 21.17 -11.29 -6.58
C THR A 171 20.75 -10.18 -7.51
N VAL A 172 19.46 -9.92 -7.61
CA VAL A 172 18.90 -8.82 -8.38
C VAL A 172 19.01 -7.54 -7.58
N TYR A 173 19.58 -6.51 -8.21
CA TYR A 173 19.54 -5.13 -7.74
C TYR A 173 18.64 -4.30 -8.65
N TRP A 174 18.13 -3.23 -8.12
CA TRP A 174 17.24 -2.30 -8.80
C TRP A 174 17.90 -0.93 -8.86
N LYS A 175 17.77 -0.25 -9.97
CA LYS A 175 18.23 1.12 -10.15
C LYS A 175 17.18 1.95 -10.85
N THR A 176 16.93 3.16 -10.34
CA THR A 176 16.00 4.10 -10.95
C THR A 176 16.54 4.62 -12.26
N THR A 177 15.70 4.55 -13.29
CA THR A 177 16.00 5.07 -14.63
C THR A 177 15.80 6.58 -14.71
N ASP A 178 16.22 7.20 -15.82
CA ASP A 178 15.93 8.60 -16.09
C ASP A 178 14.40 8.88 -16.07
N ALA A 179 13.60 7.96 -16.60
CA ALA A 179 12.14 8.07 -16.56
C ALA A 179 11.60 8.02 -15.13
N GLY A 180 12.13 7.15 -14.28
CA GLY A 180 11.80 7.11 -12.86
C GLY A 180 12.21 8.40 -12.14
N ALA A 181 13.39 8.93 -12.44
CA ALA A 181 13.88 10.18 -11.87
C ALA A 181 13.01 11.39 -12.26
N VAL A 182 12.50 11.44 -13.50
CA VAL A 182 11.54 12.47 -13.93
C VAL A 182 10.27 12.42 -13.08
N ILE A 183 9.73 11.23 -12.83
CA ILE A 183 8.52 11.07 -11.99
C ILE A 183 8.78 11.50 -10.54
N LEU A 184 9.96 11.22 -9.98
CA LEU A 184 10.36 11.72 -8.67
C LEU A 184 10.42 13.25 -8.63
N ALA A 185 10.99 13.86 -9.68
CA ALA A 185 11.10 15.31 -9.79
C ALA A 185 9.76 16.03 -10.02
N GLU A 186 8.79 15.33 -10.63
CA GLU A 186 7.42 15.84 -10.81
C GLU A 186 6.58 15.75 -9.54
N ASP A 187 7.10 15.11 -8.48
CA ASP A 187 6.36 14.98 -7.23
C ASP A 187 6.28 16.31 -6.50
N ASP A 188 5.06 16.82 -6.38
CA ASP A 188 4.75 18.09 -5.74
C ASP A 188 3.78 17.87 -4.57
N PRO A 189 4.32 17.63 -3.36
CA PRO A 189 3.50 17.46 -2.17
C PRO A 189 2.75 18.73 -1.80
N GLU A 190 3.31 19.94 -2.03
CA GLU A 190 2.64 21.20 -1.71
C GLU A 190 1.36 21.34 -2.54
N ALA A 191 1.42 21.15 -3.84
CA ALA A 191 0.23 21.17 -4.70
C ALA A 191 -0.78 20.05 -4.37
N ARG A 192 -0.34 18.91 -3.81
CA ARG A 192 -1.28 17.88 -3.35
C ARG A 192 -1.98 18.27 -2.06
N ILE A 193 -1.28 18.92 -1.15
CA ILE A 193 -1.84 19.45 0.10
C ILE A 193 -2.85 20.56 -0.21
N GLU A 194 -2.53 21.47 -1.10
CA GLU A 194 -3.47 22.53 -1.54
C GLU A 194 -4.76 21.90 -2.09
N ARG A 195 -4.66 20.93 -3.00
CA ARG A 195 -5.83 20.21 -3.53
C ARG A 195 -6.63 19.45 -2.47
N LEU A 196 -5.97 18.95 -1.42
CA LEU A 196 -6.67 18.35 -0.29
C LEU A 196 -7.51 19.40 0.44
N PHE A 197 -6.94 20.55 0.73
CA PHE A 197 -7.60 21.64 1.44
C PHE A 197 -8.73 22.28 0.62
N GLU A 198 -8.56 22.42 -0.69
CA GLU A 198 -9.63 22.86 -1.60
C GLU A 198 -10.82 21.89 -1.63
N ARG A 199 -10.56 20.61 -1.52
CA ARG A 199 -11.60 19.58 -1.53
C ARG A 199 -12.35 19.47 -0.20
N GLU A 200 -11.70 19.77 0.90
CA GLU A 200 -12.20 19.59 2.26
C GLU A 200 -12.03 20.87 3.10
N PRO A 201 -12.53 22.04 2.61
CA PRO A 201 -12.26 23.32 3.24
C PRO A 201 -12.86 23.46 4.64
N GLU A 202 -13.94 22.74 4.93
CA GLU A 202 -14.59 22.73 6.25
C GLU A 202 -13.73 22.09 7.34
N TYR A 203 -12.74 21.25 6.97
CA TYR A 203 -11.87 20.56 7.91
C TYR A 203 -10.49 21.20 8.08
N LEU A 204 -10.26 22.39 7.53
CA LEU A 204 -8.98 23.09 7.69
C LEU A 204 -8.54 23.25 9.17
N PRO A 205 -9.43 23.57 10.13
CA PRO A 205 -9.05 23.61 11.54
C PRO A 205 -8.54 22.27 12.06
N VAL A 206 -9.17 21.17 11.64
CA VAL A 206 -8.77 19.80 12.03
C VAL A 206 -7.39 19.46 11.45
N TYR A 207 -7.17 19.73 10.16
CA TYR A 207 -5.88 19.52 9.52
C TYR A 207 -4.77 20.36 10.18
N LYS A 208 -5.04 21.62 10.51
CA LYS A 208 -4.12 22.48 11.24
C LYS A 208 -3.74 21.86 12.59
N ARG A 209 -4.72 21.45 13.37
CA ARG A 209 -4.55 20.84 14.69
C ARG A 209 -3.66 19.59 14.64
N ILE A 210 -3.95 18.68 13.72
CA ILE A 210 -3.17 17.45 13.53
C ILE A 210 -1.73 17.76 13.13
N LEU A 211 -1.52 18.70 12.19
CA LEU A 211 -0.19 19.10 11.75
C LEU A 211 0.61 19.75 12.87
N ILE A 212 -0.02 20.59 13.72
CA ILE A 212 0.63 21.18 14.91
C ILE A 212 1.10 20.08 15.88
N LEU A 213 0.29 19.03 16.08
CA LEU A 213 0.69 17.91 16.95
C LEU A 213 1.89 17.16 16.36
N ALA A 214 1.91 16.98 15.04
CA ALA A 214 2.96 16.24 14.34
C ALA A 214 4.26 17.05 14.11
N SER A 215 4.20 18.39 14.21
CA SER A 215 5.37 19.26 14.10
C SER A 215 6.21 19.31 15.39
N LYS A 216 5.76 18.65 16.45
CA LYS A 216 6.57 18.52 17.68
C LYS A 216 7.77 17.60 17.43
N PRO A 217 8.91 17.85 18.12
CA PRO A 217 10.11 17.02 17.96
C PRO A 217 9.88 15.51 18.19
N GLU A 218 9.02 15.16 19.13
CA GLU A 218 8.61 13.80 19.45
C GLU A 218 7.58 13.22 18.47
N GLY A 219 7.05 14.04 17.58
CA GLY A 219 5.93 13.67 16.71
C GLY A 219 4.63 13.47 17.48
N THR A 220 3.71 12.74 16.87
CA THR A 220 2.41 12.43 17.50
C THR A 220 2.01 10.98 17.26
N THR A 221 1.12 10.46 18.10
CA THR A 221 0.57 9.10 17.99
C THR A 221 -0.88 9.13 17.52
N MET A 222 -1.36 8.02 16.98
CA MET A 222 -2.77 7.89 16.60
C MET A 222 -3.70 8.18 17.79
N GLY A 223 -3.34 7.73 18.99
CA GLY A 223 -4.13 7.98 20.21
C GLY A 223 -4.26 9.46 20.55
N LEU A 224 -3.17 10.24 20.48
CA LEU A 224 -3.22 11.68 20.72
C LEU A 224 -4.03 12.41 19.65
N MET A 225 -3.88 12.02 18.37
CA MET A 225 -4.67 12.59 17.29
C MET A 225 -6.16 12.22 17.41
N SER A 226 -6.49 10.99 17.87
CA SER A 226 -7.86 10.58 18.10
C SER A 226 -8.53 11.44 19.18
N VAL A 227 -7.83 11.73 20.28
CA VAL A 227 -8.33 12.66 21.29
C VAL A 227 -8.57 14.06 20.70
N ALA A 228 -7.66 14.54 19.86
CA ALA A 228 -7.75 15.87 19.28
C ALA A 228 -8.84 15.99 18.18
N VAL A 229 -9.29 14.90 17.60
CA VAL A 229 -10.19 14.91 16.44
C VAL A 229 -11.53 14.27 16.77
N ASP A 230 -11.54 13.07 17.33
CA ASP A 230 -12.76 12.27 17.48
C ASP A 230 -13.63 12.79 18.65
N THR A 231 -13.07 13.64 19.53
CA THR A 231 -13.81 14.33 20.60
C THR A 231 -14.29 15.74 20.19
N ASP A 232 -13.94 16.20 18.99
CA ASP A 232 -14.46 17.45 18.45
C ASP A 232 -15.91 17.27 18.01
N PRO A 233 -16.88 18.00 18.60
CA PRO A 233 -18.30 17.88 18.27
C PRO A 233 -18.57 18.11 16.78
N PHE A 234 -17.85 19.00 16.14
CA PHE A 234 -18.00 19.26 14.71
C PHE A 234 -17.67 18.02 13.87
N VAL A 235 -16.61 17.28 14.23
CA VAL A 235 -16.23 16.04 13.52
C VAL A 235 -17.18 14.90 13.85
N ALA A 236 -17.55 14.76 15.14
CA ALA A 236 -18.36 13.65 15.64
C ALA A 236 -19.83 13.73 15.17
N GLU A 237 -20.43 14.93 15.15
CA GLU A 237 -21.84 15.12 14.90
C GLU A 237 -22.17 15.35 13.41
N GLU A 238 -21.33 16.15 12.71
CA GLU A 238 -21.64 16.59 11.36
C GLU A 238 -21.34 15.54 10.29
N ARG A 239 -20.19 14.87 10.35
CA ARG A 239 -19.71 14.08 9.20
C ARG A 239 -19.31 12.66 9.49
N ARG A 240 -19.11 12.27 10.72
CA ARG A 240 -18.68 10.92 11.09
C ARG A 240 -17.36 10.48 10.45
N PHE A 241 -16.47 11.40 10.18
CA PHE A 241 -15.10 11.07 9.83
C PHE A 241 -14.32 10.84 11.13
N TYR A 242 -13.48 9.81 11.12
CA TYR A 242 -12.59 9.51 12.23
C TYR A 242 -11.19 10.05 11.92
N VAL A 243 -10.37 10.19 12.94
CA VAL A 243 -8.97 10.63 12.85
C VAL A 243 -8.21 9.95 11.72
N GLN A 244 -8.49 8.67 11.46
CA GLN A 244 -7.84 7.90 10.42
C GLN A 244 -8.03 8.51 9.03
N HIS A 245 -9.21 9.05 8.70
CA HIS A 245 -9.45 9.72 7.43
C HIS A 245 -8.49 10.89 7.21
N PHE A 246 -8.29 11.72 8.25
CA PHE A 246 -7.44 12.90 8.18
C PHE A 246 -5.96 12.52 8.09
N VAL A 247 -5.52 11.55 8.89
CA VAL A 247 -4.15 11.05 8.89
C VAL A 247 -3.80 10.45 7.52
N GLU A 248 -4.63 9.57 6.98
CA GLU A 248 -4.41 8.98 5.65
C GLU A 248 -4.47 10.03 4.53
N SER A 249 -5.30 11.05 4.66
CA SER A 249 -5.40 12.12 3.68
C SER A 249 -4.14 12.99 3.66
N LEU A 250 -3.63 13.38 4.83
CA LEU A 250 -2.37 14.11 4.98
C LEU A 250 -1.17 13.29 4.53
N GLU A 251 -1.12 12.00 4.89
CA GLU A 251 -0.06 11.09 4.44
C GLU A 251 -0.05 10.97 2.91
N ARG A 252 -1.20 10.72 2.29
CA ARG A 252 -1.33 10.64 0.82
C ARG A 252 -0.96 11.94 0.13
N ALA A 253 -1.27 13.06 0.75
CA ALA A 253 -0.87 14.37 0.25
C ALA A 253 0.64 14.63 0.43
N GLY A 254 1.32 13.89 1.30
CA GLY A 254 2.74 14.06 1.59
C GLY A 254 3.03 15.07 2.71
N ALA A 255 2.01 15.47 3.48
CA ALA A 255 2.16 16.33 4.63
C ALA A 255 2.63 15.59 5.88
N PHE A 256 2.48 14.27 5.92
CA PHE A 256 2.82 13.38 7.03
C PHE A 256 3.78 12.30 6.61
N ALA A 257 4.66 11.91 7.54
CA ALA A 257 5.50 10.72 7.45
C ALA A 257 5.48 9.97 8.79
N TRP A 258 5.44 8.64 8.71
CA TRP A 258 5.63 7.78 9.87
C TRP A 258 7.12 7.50 10.04
N GLU A 259 7.69 7.90 11.16
CA GLU A 259 9.11 7.72 11.45
C GLU A 259 9.31 7.48 12.94
N GLY A 260 10.19 6.54 13.31
CA GLY A 260 10.55 6.30 14.70
C GLY A 260 9.41 5.87 15.62
N GLY A 261 8.29 5.40 15.10
CA GLY A 261 7.12 5.01 15.89
C GLY A 261 6.11 6.14 16.16
N ALA A 262 6.27 7.27 15.48
CA ALA A 262 5.38 8.41 15.56
C ALA A 262 5.11 9.02 14.17
N TRP A 263 4.07 9.82 14.07
CA TRP A 263 3.76 10.64 12.91
C TRP A 263 4.44 12.00 13.04
N HIS A 264 5.15 12.40 12.01
CA HIS A 264 5.82 13.71 11.92
C HIS A 264 5.28 14.50 10.74
N ALA A 265 5.19 15.82 10.89
CA ALA A 265 4.96 16.69 9.76
C ALA A 265 6.20 16.69 8.85
N THR A 266 5.98 16.59 7.55
CA THR A 266 7.04 16.75 6.55
C THR A 266 7.35 18.24 6.33
N ALA A 267 8.42 18.56 5.61
CA ALA A 267 8.70 19.94 5.22
C ALA A 267 7.52 20.60 4.47
N ALA A 268 6.81 19.83 3.63
CA ALA A 268 5.60 20.33 2.95
C ALA A 268 4.43 20.53 3.92
N GLY A 269 4.28 19.67 4.93
CA GLY A 269 3.29 19.84 6.01
C GLY A 269 3.58 21.07 6.86
N GLU A 270 4.84 21.34 7.19
CA GLU A 270 5.26 22.55 7.91
C GLU A 270 5.05 23.83 7.06
N ALA A 271 5.36 23.76 5.77
CA ALA A 271 5.08 24.85 4.83
C ALA A 271 3.58 25.15 4.75
N ALA A 272 2.73 24.12 4.74
CA ALA A 272 1.28 24.29 4.77
C ALA A 272 0.78 24.96 6.06
N LEU A 273 1.37 24.64 7.23
CA LEU A 273 1.08 25.32 8.49
C LEU A 273 1.45 26.79 8.44
N ALA A 274 2.61 27.11 7.88
CA ALA A 274 3.10 28.48 7.78
C ALA A 274 2.39 29.30 6.68
N GLY A 275 1.79 28.63 5.69
CA GLY A 275 1.11 29.23 4.54
C GLY A 275 -0.41 29.07 4.60
N ALA A 276 -0.93 28.06 3.91
CA ALA A 276 -2.37 27.87 3.70
C ALA A 276 -3.21 27.79 4.98
N LEU A 277 -2.62 27.30 6.08
CA LEU A 277 -3.29 27.15 7.37
C LEU A 277 -2.93 28.26 8.38
N ALA A 278 -2.08 29.24 8.02
CA ALA A 278 -1.62 30.27 8.96
C ALA A 278 -2.79 31.02 9.61
N ASP A 279 -3.72 31.50 8.80
CA ASP A 279 -4.87 32.33 9.22
C ASP A 279 -6.12 31.49 9.58
N VAL A 280 -6.04 30.16 9.50
CA VAL A 280 -7.15 29.29 9.88
C VAL A 280 -7.33 29.33 11.39
N VAL A 281 -8.53 29.70 11.85
CA VAL A 281 -8.88 29.70 13.27
C VAL A 281 -9.30 28.30 13.67
N ASP A 282 -8.73 27.81 14.76
CA ASP A 282 -9.13 26.56 15.42
C ASP A 282 -9.46 26.88 16.87
N ASP A 283 -10.75 26.95 17.17
CA ASP A 283 -11.26 27.33 18.51
C ASP A 283 -11.49 26.08 19.39
N TYR A 284 -11.16 24.88 18.89
CA TYR A 284 -11.35 23.66 19.65
C TYR A 284 -10.23 23.44 20.66
N GLU A 285 -10.59 23.35 21.93
CA GLU A 285 -9.66 22.99 23.02
C GLU A 285 -9.58 21.47 23.15
N ILE A 286 -8.41 20.91 22.89
CA ILE A 286 -8.17 19.47 23.03
C ILE A 286 -8.30 19.11 24.51
N PRO A 287 -9.20 18.19 24.91
CA PRO A 287 -9.33 17.77 26.28
C PRO A 287 -8.04 17.09 26.79
N ALA A 288 -7.78 17.18 28.09
CA ALA A 288 -6.66 16.43 28.68
C ALA A 288 -6.93 14.92 28.52
N LEU A 289 -5.87 14.16 28.26
CA LEU A 289 -5.98 12.71 28.03
C LEU A 289 -6.67 11.98 29.22
N GLU A 290 -6.50 12.50 30.43
CA GLU A 290 -7.07 12.01 31.70
C GLU A 290 -8.58 12.25 31.80
N ASP A 291 -9.11 13.22 31.08
CA ASP A 291 -10.52 13.59 31.07
C ASP A 291 -11.33 12.81 30.01
N VAL A 292 -10.66 12.10 29.10
CA VAL A 292 -11.30 11.28 28.06
C VAL A 292 -11.59 9.90 28.61
N VAL A 293 -12.76 9.74 29.20
CA VAL A 293 -13.19 8.52 29.92
C VAL A 293 -13.47 7.35 28.96
N GLU A 294 -13.85 7.61 27.72
CA GLU A 294 -14.03 6.61 26.67
C GLU A 294 -13.74 7.23 25.29
N LEU A 295 -12.64 6.88 24.67
CA LEU A 295 -12.55 7.04 23.23
C LEU A 295 -13.61 6.14 22.60
N PRO A 296 -14.39 6.60 21.58
CA PRO A 296 -15.29 5.73 20.86
C PRO A 296 -14.45 4.59 20.27
N THR A 297 -14.42 3.48 20.97
CA THR A 297 -13.79 2.25 20.51
C THR A 297 -14.53 1.81 19.27
N THR A 298 -14.00 2.08 18.11
CA THR A 298 -14.33 1.33 16.91
C THR A 298 -13.87 -0.11 17.13
N THR A 299 -14.69 -0.86 17.88
CA THR A 299 -14.58 -2.29 18.07
C THR A 299 -14.94 -2.99 16.75
N ASN A 300 -14.13 -2.83 15.75
CA ASN A 300 -13.96 -3.81 14.69
C ASN A 300 -12.57 -4.37 14.88
N GLY A 301 -12.50 -5.46 15.65
CA GLY A 301 -11.33 -6.18 16.15
C GLY A 301 -10.21 -6.45 15.15
N ILE A 302 -9.55 -5.42 14.71
CA ILE A 302 -8.29 -5.49 13.99
C ILE A 302 -7.25 -4.98 14.98
N ASN A 303 -6.63 -5.92 15.69
CA ASN A 303 -5.37 -5.67 16.38
C ASN A 303 -4.31 -5.40 15.30
N TRP A 304 -3.77 -4.20 15.29
CA TRP A 304 -2.63 -3.78 14.48
C TRP A 304 -1.33 -4.29 15.10
#